data_3b8e33713e422c4e333e9d4e16904c2f
#
_entry.id   3b8e33713e422c4e333e9d4e16904c2f
#
_cell.length_a   1.000
_cell.length_b   1.000
_cell.length_c   1.000
_cell.angle_alpha   90.00
_cell.angle_beta   90.00
_cell.angle_gamma   90.00
#
_symmetry.space_group_name_H-M   'P 1'
#
loop_
_entity.id
_entity.type
_entity.pdbx_description
1 polymer ?
#
loop_
_entity_poly.entity_id
_entity_poly.type
_entity_poly.pdbx_seq_one_letter_code
_entity_poly.pdbx_strand_id
1 'polypeptide(L)'
;MYRDANEGFDHLKYTNQSNEIDYANPDYYQASAAASTSAVQPPPEHDTDETEYVDASVSYYEAEAMQEYRGPQSMEEYTADPGTEQQRAAVEQENIAEGKRRKKGLAGIGGIIAAIGAFIAKFPMLVLLLKFGITGASAFVSVVAYSFLFGWPFAIGLVVQLFIHEMGHALVMRLKGIPVKGMVFVPLFGAAVVMRQMPQNARDEAEVGIAGPIAGAIAASVCLLLAHQANASPIWASLAYFGFFINLFNLVPIVPFDGGRVLAAIDRRVWVLGFLGLLALEIWEWVHGQFSPWLLLFIVLAATQLLSRNKATATPEGKAYYDVPVAMRISLGVLYFGLAAVLVLGMTLARGSMLVI
;
A
#
# COMPACT_ATOMS: atom_id res chain seq x y z
N MET A 1 -48.92 19.04 -36.17
CA MET A 1 -48.33 20.37 -36.00
C MET A 1 -47.58 20.39 -34.66
N TYR A 2 -46.34 19.89 -34.66
CA TYR A 2 -45.24 20.35 -33.80
C TYR A 2 -43.94 19.74 -34.34
N ARG A 3 -43.01 20.62 -34.58
CA ARG A 3 -41.76 20.42 -35.30
C ARG A 3 -40.66 19.85 -34.41
N ASP A 4 -39.82 19.08 -35.04
CA ASP A 4 -38.51 18.62 -34.65
C ASP A 4 -37.64 19.66 -33.94
N ALA A 5 -36.95 19.22 -32.88
CA ALA A 5 -35.74 19.80 -32.40
C ALA A 5 -34.81 18.68 -31.92
N ASN A 6 -34.17 18.02 -32.85
CA ASN A 6 -33.12 17.07 -32.63
C ASN A 6 -31.95 17.37 -33.57
N GLU A 7 -31.15 18.40 -33.24
CA GLU A 7 -29.85 18.65 -33.86
C GLU A 7 -28.87 19.15 -32.79
N GLY A 8 -27.76 18.41 -32.64
CA GLY A 8 -26.52 18.99 -32.21
C GLY A 8 -25.92 18.52 -30.91
N PHE A 9 -25.56 17.21 -30.77
CA PHE A 9 -24.46 16.78 -29.89
C PHE A 9 -23.76 15.53 -30.46
N ASP A 10 -23.22 15.65 -31.65
CA ASP A 10 -22.17 14.75 -32.12
C ASP A 10 -20.92 15.62 -32.26
N HIS A 11 -19.93 15.44 -31.43
CA HIS A 11 -18.49 15.70 -31.55
C HIS A 11 -17.81 15.86 -30.18
N LEU A 12 -17.61 14.74 -29.45
CA LEU A 12 -16.50 14.62 -28.54
C LEU A 12 -16.04 13.14 -28.52
N LYS A 13 -15.33 12.74 -29.58
CA LYS A 13 -14.46 11.57 -29.53
C LYS A 13 -13.23 11.94 -28.69
N TYR A 14 -13.16 11.44 -27.49
CA TYR A 14 -11.92 11.44 -26.71
C TYR A 14 -10.94 10.46 -27.38
N THR A 15 -10.04 10.95 -28.17
CA THR A 15 -8.82 10.24 -28.55
C THR A 15 -7.86 10.35 -27.37
N ASN A 16 -7.61 9.22 -26.75
CA ASN A 16 -6.59 9.04 -25.71
C ASN A 16 -5.21 9.07 -26.41
N GLN A 17 -4.61 10.26 -26.57
CA GLN A 17 -3.20 10.41 -26.91
C GLN A 17 -2.43 10.67 -25.63
N SER A 18 -1.63 9.68 -25.23
CA SER A 18 -0.59 9.83 -24.25
C SER A 18 0.41 10.90 -24.71
N ASN A 19 0.32 12.11 -24.15
CA ASN A 19 1.34 13.13 -24.31
C ASN A 19 2.58 12.71 -23.49
N GLU A 20 3.46 11.95 -24.09
CA GLU A 20 4.86 11.87 -23.65
C GLU A 20 5.50 13.20 -24.02
N ILE A 21 5.86 14.00 -23.01
CA ILE A 21 6.58 15.25 -23.19
C ILE A 21 8.03 14.89 -23.53
N ASP A 22 8.42 15.11 -24.78
CA ASP A 22 9.79 14.93 -25.24
C ASP A 22 10.67 16.11 -24.77
N TYR A 23 11.38 15.91 -23.67
CA TYR A 23 12.31 16.88 -23.10
C TYR A 23 13.61 17.07 -23.92
N ALA A 24 13.78 16.35 -25.03
CA ALA A 24 14.96 16.48 -25.91
C ALA A 24 14.75 17.48 -27.03
N ASN A 25 13.57 18.07 -27.20
CA ASN A 25 13.28 19.01 -28.27
C ASN A 25 13.79 20.44 -27.92
N PRO A 26 14.74 21.02 -28.68
CA PRO A 26 15.27 22.36 -28.43
C PRO A 26 14.23 23.47 -28.44
N ASP A 27 13.13 23.31 -29.19
CA ASP A 27 12.07 24.32 -29.34
C ASP A 27 11.24 24.47 -28.03
N TYR A 28 11.25 23.47 -27.16
CA TYR A 28 10.59 23.54 -25.85
C TYR A 28 11.19 24.63 -24.95
N TYR A 29 12.51 24.82 -24.99
CA TYR A 29 13.19 25.83 -24.17
C TYR A 29 13.00 27.26 -24.72
N GLN A 30 12.79 27.43 -26.03
CA GLN A 30 12.49 28.74 -26.61
C GLN A 30 11.08 29.21 -26.29
N ALA A 31 10.08 28.30 -26.28
CA ALA A 31 8.71 28.63 -25.94
C ALA A 31 8.56 29.00 -24.43
N SER A 32 9.30 28.34 -23.53
CA SER A 32 9.26 28.64 -22.09
C SER A 32 9.95 29.99 -21.77
N ALA A 33 10.98 30.38 -22.51
CA ALA A 33 11.64 31.68 -22.34
C ALA A 33 10.79 32.86 -22.83
N ALA A 34 9.99 32.66 -23.89
CA ALA A 34 9.06 33.68 -24.41
C ALA A 34 7.84 33.90 -23.46
N ALA A 35 7.40 32.86 -22.76
CA ALA A 35 6.29 32.94 -21.80
C ALA A 35 6.67 33.70 -20.51
N SER A 36 7.96 33.73 -20.14
CA SER A 36 8.41 34.41 -18.92
C SER A 36 8.62 35.93 -19.06
N THR A 37 8.61 36.46 -20.30
CA THR A 37 8.83 37.89 -20.58
C THR A 37 7.55 38.71 -20.83
N SER A 38 6.36 38.09 -20.85
CA SER A 38 5.13 38.78 -21.20
C SER A 38 4.14 39.04 -20.07
N ALA A 39 4.49 38.83 -18.81
CA ALA A 39 3.57 39.00 -17.69
C ALA A 39 4.21 39.68 -16.48
N VAL A 40 4.64 40.94 -16.65
CA VAL A 40 4.81 41.85 -15.49
C VAL A 40 4.24 43.22 -15.89
N GLN A 41 2.95 43.44 -15.62
CA GLN A 41 2.42 44.80 -15.48
C GLN A 41 2.74 45.28 -14.07
N PRO A 42 3.22 46.52 -13.87
CA PRO A 42 3.42 47.09 -12.55
C PRO A 42 2.05 47.32 -11.88
N PRO A 43 1.94 47.13 -10.55
CA PRO A 43 0.74 47.43 -9.83
C PRO A 43 0.49 48.97 -9.77
N PRO A 44 -0.78 49.41 -9.65
CA PRO A 44 -1.11 50.81 -9.56
C PRO A 44 -0.60 51.41 -8.24
N GLU A 45 -0.11 52.66 -8.30
CA GLU A 45 0.29 53.47 -7.17
C GLU A 45 -0.89 53.61 -6.20
N HIS A 46 -0.74 53.11 -4.98
CA HIS A 46 -1.58 53.48 -3.82
C HIS A 46 -0.70 54.21 -2.83
N ASP A 47 -1.05 55.49 -2.66
CA ASP A 47 -0.62 56.39 -1.60
C ASP A 47 -1.09 55.82 -0.25
N THR A 48 -0.20 55.37 0.61
CA THR A 48 -0.43 55.30 2.05
C THR A 48 0.92 55.41 2.77
N ASP A 49 1.04 56.47 3.52
CA ASP A 49 2.02 56.71 4.58
C ASP A 49 1.99 55.59 5.63
N GLU A 50 2.94 54.67 5.58
CA GLU A 50 3.36 53.91 6.76
C GLU A 50 4.88 53.67 6.67
N THR A 51 5.58 54.27 7.62
CA THR A 51 7.01 54.11 7.85
C THR A 51 7.32 52.69 8.30
N GLU A 52 7.67 51.82 7.34
CA GLU A 52 8.15 50.50 7.63
C GLU A 52 9.63 50.58 8.05
N TYR A 53 9.92 50.13 9.27
CA TYR A 53 11.23 50.05 9.88
C TYR A 53 12.03 48.94 9.21
N VAL A 54 12.75 49.24 8.13
CA VAL A 54 13.66 48.28 7.50
C VAL A 54 14.89 48.17 8.41
N ASP A 55 15.12 46.95 8.90
CA ASP A 55 16.27 46.60 9.73
C ASP A 55 17.57 46.92 8.99
N ALA A 56 18.25 47.99 9.42
CA ALA A 56 19.50 48.48 8.84
C ALA A 56 20.68 47.46 8.94
N SER A 57 20.50 46.36 9.67
CA SER A 57 21.52 45.34 9.85
C SER A 57 21.72 44.48 8.60
N VAL A 58 20.64 44.18 7.84
CA VAL A 58 20.68 43.34 6.65
C VAL A 58 21.38 44.07 5.49
N SER A 59 21.16 45.38 5.35
CA SER A 59 21.81 46.18 4.28
C SER A 59 23.34 46.38 4.48
N TYR A 60 23.79 46.35 5.75
CA TYR A 60 25.22 46.51 6.07
C TYR A 60 26.04 45.28 5.67
N TYR A 61 25.55 44.07 5.89
CA TYR A 61 26.25 42.84 5.52
C TYR A 61 26.30 42.61 4.00
N GLU A 62 25.29 42.99 3.24
CA GLU A 62 25.29 42.92 1.78
C GLU A 62 26.27 43.93 1.16
N ALA A 63 26.41 45.12 1.73
CA ALA A 63 27.35 46.14 1.24
C ALA A 63 28.81 45.78 1.52
N GLU A 64 29.11 45.14 2.65
CA GLU A 64 30.47 44.70 2.99
C GLU A 64 30.91 43.47 2.13
N ALA A 65 30.01 42.55 1.88
CA ALA A 65 30.24 41.39 1.02
C ALA A 65 30.50 41.78 -0.45
N MET A 66 29.90 42.87 -0.95
CA MET A 66 30.17 43.38 -2.29
C MET A 66 31.49 44.19 -2.42
N GLN A 67 32.02 44.74 -1.30
CA GLN A 67 33.29 45.47 -1.33
C GLN A 67 34.52 44.56 -1.33
N GLU A 68 34.42 43.31 -0.90
CA GLU A 68 35.53 42.36 -0.80
C GLU A 68 35.77 41.54 -2.07
N TYR A 69 34.81 41.52 -3.03
CA TYR A 69 34.98 40.83 -4.32
C TYR A 69 35.58 41.77 -5.38
N ARG A 70 36.90 41.98 -5.33
CA ARG A 70 37.66 42.46 -6.50
C ARG A 70 37.93 41.28 -7.40
N GLY A 71 37.07 41.04 -8.36
CA GLY A 71 37.36 40.13 -9.46
C GLY A 71 38.68 40.53 -10.18
N PRO A 72 39.37 39.62 -10.84
CA PRO A 72 40.61 39.86 -11.54
C PRO A 72 40.46 40.96 -12.58
N GLN A 73 41.32 41.98 -12.52
CA GLN A 73 41.23 43.21 -13.33
C GLN A 73 41.58 43.01 -14.83
N SER A 74 42.06 41.82 -15.21
CA SER A 74 42.25 41.45 -16.64
C SER A 74 42.21 39.93 -16.83
N MET A 75 41.76 39.51 -17.99
CA MET A 75 41.78 38.09 -18.42
C MET A 75 43.22 37.54 -18.62
N GLU A 76 44.24 38.39 -18.63
CA GLU A 76 45.63 38.00 -18.81
C GLU A 76 46.30 37.52 -17.50
N GLU A 77 45.71 37.81 -16.33
CA GLU A 77 46.30 37.38 -15.05
C GLU A 77 45.92 35.94 -14.67
N TYR A 78 45.08 35.29 -15.50
CA TYR A 78 44.73 33.89 -15.39
C TYR A 78 45.57 32.99 -16.33
N THR A 79 46.85 33.31 -16.48
CA THR A 79 47.80 32.32 -17.00
C THR A 79 48.04 31.29 -15.91
N ALA A 80 47.33 30.18 -16.03
CA ALA A 80 47.37 29.08 -15.09
C ALA A 80 48.83 28.67 -14.87
N ASP A 81 49.25 28.65 -13.60
CA ASP A 81 50.45 27.97 -13.17
C ASP A 81 50.49 26.57 -13.81
N PRO A 82 51.52 26.19 -14.58
CA PRO A 82 51.58 24.88 -15.25
C PRO A 82 51.42 23.70 -14.29
N GLY A 83 51.72 23.88 -12.99
CA GLY A 83 51.45 22.89 -11.95
C GLY A 83 49.95 22.65 -11.67
N THR A 84 49.14 23.70 -11.78
CA THR A 84 47.68 23.62 -11.53
C THR A 84 46.94 22.96 -12.70
N GLU A 85 47.39 23.15 -13.93
CA GLU A 85 46.81 22.47 -15.11
C GLU A 85 47.11 20.97 -15.09
N GLN A 86 48.35 20.59 -14.74
CA GLN A 86 48.70 19.18 -14.62
C GLN A 86 47.92 18.46 -13.49
N GLN A 87 47.74 19.13 -12.36
CA GLN A 87 46.89 18.58 -11.26
C GLN A 87 45.43 18.47 -11.65
N ARG A 88 44.87 19.47 -12.34
CA ARG A 88 43.47 19.40 -12.85
C ARG A 88 43.28 18.28 -13.87
N ALA A 89 44.23 18.15 -14.81
CA ALA A 89 44.20 17.07 -15.79
C ALA A 89 44.33 15.68 -15.16
N ALA A 90 45.13 15.54 -14.09
CA ALA A 90 45.29 14.29 -13.36
C ALA A 90 43.97 13.91 -12.61
N VAL A 91 43.34 14.87 -11.91
CA VAL A 91 42.08 14.68 -11.19
C VAL A 91 40.93 14.38 -12.17
N GLU A 92 40.92 15.04 -13.34
CA GLU A 92 39.91 14.79 -14.37
C GLU A 92 40.08 13.41 -15.00
N GLN A 93 41.31 12.97 -15.23
CA GLN A 93 41.60 11.60 -15.71
C GLN A 93 41.23 10.54 -14.67
N GLU A 94 41.46 10.79 -13.38
CA GLU A 94 41.10 9.89 -12.29
C GLU A 94 39.57 9.79 -12.15
N ASN A 95 38.84 10.90 -12.21
CA ASN A 95 37.39 10.93 -12.20
C ASN A 95 36.77 10.22 -13.41
N ILE A 96 37.37 10.38 -14.61
CA ILE A 96 36.92 9.66 -15.82
C ILE A 96 37.21 8.16 -15.70
N ALA A 97 38.35 7.77 -15.12
CA ALA A 97 38.69 6.37 -14.89
C ALA A 97 37.81 5.70 -13.85
N GLU A 98 37.53 6.42 -12.76
CA GLU A 98 36.57 5.95 -11.72
C GLU A 98 35.15 5.85 -12.26
N GLY A 99 34.65 6.82 -13.03
CA GLY A 99 33.38 6.80 -13.71
C GLY A 99 33.25 5.62 -14.70
N LYS A 100 34.33 5.31 -15.45
CA LYS A 100 34.36 4.14 -16.34
C LYS A 100 34.42 2.82 -15.58
N ARG A 101 35.12 2.73 -14.44
CA ARG A 101 35.13 1.54 -13.57
C ARG A 101 33.77 1.31 -12.95
N ARG A 102 33.10 2.34 -12.45
CA ARG A 102 31.75 2.25 -11.85
C ARG A 102 30.69 1.85 -12.88
N LYS A 103 30.75 2.43 -14.10
CA LYS A 103 29.86 2.03 -15.21
C LYS A 103 30.09 0.58 -15.67
N LYS A 104 31.34 0.09 -15.72
CA LYS A 104 31.64 -1.31 -16.07
C LYS A 104 31.15 -2.28 -14.98
N GLY A 105 31.27 -1.95 -13.70
CA GLY A 105 30.74 -2.76 -12.60
C GLY A 105 29.22 -2.86 -12.62
N LEU A 106 28.50 -1.72 -12.79
CA LEU A 106 27.04 -1.70 -12.91
C LEU A 106 26.57 -2.41 -14.19
N ALA A 107 27.26 -2.22 -15.32
CA ALA A 107 26.91 -2.89 -16.58
C ALA A 107 27.11 -4.43 -16.49
N GLY A 108 28.10 -4.90 -15.73
CA GLY A 108 28.30 -6.34 -15.48
C GLY A 108 27.15 -6.94 -14.67
N ILE A 109 26.74 -6.32 -13.58
CA ILE A 109 25.62 -6.77 -12.74
C ILE A 109 24.30 -6.66 -13.51
N GLY A 110 24.07 -5.52 -14.19
CA GLY A 110 22.89 -5.33 -15.03
C GLY A 110 22.81 -6.34 -16.19
N GLY A 111 23.96 -6.68 -16.80
CA GLY A 111 24.05 -7.71 -17.83
C GLY A 111 23.71 -9.11 -17.31
N ILE A 112 24.17 -9.47 -16.12
CA ILE A 112 23.84 -10.76 -15.48
C ILE A 112 22.35 -10.82 -15.15
N ILE A 113 21.78 -9.76 -14.56
CA ILE A 113 20.35 -9.68 -14.24
C ILE A 113 19.51 -9.76 -15.52
N ALA A 114 19.91 -9.04 -16.58
CA ALA A 114 19.24 -9.06 -17.87
C ALA A 114 19.35 -10.45 -18.55
N ALA A 115 20.51 -11.11 -18.47
CA ALA A 115 20.71 -12.46 -19.01
C ALA A 115 19.87 -13.50 -18.26
N ILE A 116 19.81 -13.42 -16.93
CA ILE A 116 18.94 -14.26 -16.10
C ILE A 116 17.46 -13.99 -16.44
N GLY A 117 17.07 -12.72 -16.55
CA GLY A 117 15.71 -12.33 -16.93
C GLY A 117 15.32 -12.83 -18.34
N ALA A 118 16.22 -12.69 -19.32
CA ALA A 118 16.04 -13.17 -20.68
C ALA A 118 16.01 -14.71 -20.76
N PHE A 119 16.81 -15.40 -19.95
CA PHE A 119 16.77 -16.84 -19.82
C PHE A 119 15.44 -17.31 -19.23
N ILE A 120 15.01 -16.71 -18.12
CA ILE A 120 13.72 -17.03 -17.49
C ILE A 120 12.55 -16.73 -18.44
N ALA A 121 12.60 -15.62 -19.21
CA ALA A 121 11.54 -15.24 -20.14
C ALA A 121 11.40 -16.22 -21.33
N LYS A 122 12.47 -16.94 -21.71
CA LYS A 122 12.43 -17.99 -22.74
C LYS A 122 11.71 -19.26 -22.29
N PHE A 123 11.48 -19.41 -20.97
CA PHE A 123 10.82 -20.58 -20.40
C PHE A 123 9.53 -20.14 -19.67
N PRO A 124 8.43 -19.89 -20.39
CA PRO A 124 7.17 -19.45 -19.77
C PRO A 124 6.67 -20.42 -18.70
N MET A 125 6.98 -21.72 -18.85
CA MET A 125 6.72 -22.75 -17.86
C MET A 125 7.50 -22.50 -16.55
N LEU A 126 8.75 -22.05 -16.65
CA LEU A 126 9.58 -21.71 -15.46
C LEU A 126 9.06 -20.46 -14.75
N VAL A 127 8.60 -19.44 -15.50
CA VAL A 127 7.95 -18.25 -14.93
C VAL A 127 6.64 -18.63 -14.23
N LEU A 128 5.88 -19.55 -14.82
CA LEU A 128 4.66 -20.07 -14.20
C LEU A 128 4.98 -20.87 -12.92
N LEU A 129 5.97 -21.75 -12.97
CA LEU A 129 6.46 -22.51 -11.81
C LEU A 129 7.00 -21.59 -10.71
N LEU A 130 7.71 -20.51 -11.05
CA LEU A 130 8.18 -19.53 -10.06
C LEU A 130 7.03 -18.75 -9.42
N LYS A 131 6.00 -18.39 -10.19
CA LYS A 131 4.80 -17.73 -9.65
C LYS A 131 4.01 -18.62 -8.71
N PHE A 132 3.76 -19.87 -9.08
CA PHE A 132 3.14 -20.85 -8.20
C PHE A 132 4.11 -21.32 -7.12
N GLY A 133 5.42 -21.33 -7.39
CA GLY A 133 6.47 -21.71 -6.47
C GLY A 133 6.51 -20.83 -5.21
N ILE A 134 6.38 -19.50 -5.34
CA ILE A 134 6.40 -18.60 -4.18
C ILE A 134 5.16 -18.84 -3.29
N THR A 135 3.98 -18.93 -3.89
CA THR A 135 2.74 -19.20 -3.15
C THR A 135 2.77 -20.61 -2.56
N GLY A 136 3.13 -21.63 -3.35
CA GLY A 136 3.23 -23.01 -2.90
C GLY A 136 4.33 -23.22 -1.86
N ALA A 137 5.50 -22.63 -2.06
CA ALA A 137 6.60 -22.70 -1.10
C ALA A 137 6.24 -22.04 0.22
N SER A 138 5.65 -20.85 0.21
CA SER A 138 5.21 -20.17 1.43
C SER A 138 4.08 -20.93 2.14
N ALA A 139 3.13 -21.50 1.41
CA ALA A 139 2.09 -22.36 1.97
C ALA A 139 2.70 -23.62 2.61
N PHE A 140 3.65 -24.28 1.93
CA PHE A 140 4.34 -25.46 2.46
C PHE A 140 5.10 -25.11 3.76
N VAL A 141 5.86 -24.02 3.78
CA VAL A 141 6.56 -23.56 5.00
C VAL A 141 5.56 -23.28 6.12
N SER A 142 4.40 -22.70 5.82
CA SER A 142 3.34 -22.46 6.82
C SER A 142 2.73 -23.77 7.33
N VAL A 143 2.48 -24.76 6.45
CA VAL A 143 2.03 -26.09 6.87
C VAL A 143 3.05 -26.74 7.80
N VAL A 144 4.34 -26.71 7.45
CA VAL A 144 5.41 -27.25 8.31
C VAL A 144 5.42 -26.55 9.66
N ALA A 145 5.38 -25.22 9.68
CA ALA A 145 5.39 -24.44 10.95
C ALA A 145 4.17 -24.77 11.83
N TYR A 146 2.98 -24.80 11.26
CA TYR A 146 1.77 -25.15 12.00
C TYR A 146 1.73 -26.62 12.41
N SER A 147 2.39 -27.52 11.67
CA SER A 147 2.42 -28.95 12.02
C SER A 147 3.18 -29.23 13.32
N PHE A 148 4.17 -28.42 13.65
CA PHE A 148 4.87 -28.51 14.93
C PHE A 148 3.97 -28.15 16.13
N LEU A 149 2.94 -27.32 15.91
CA LEU A 149 2.04 -26.85 16.95
C LEU A 149 0.77 -27.73 17.08
N PHE A 150 0.23 -28.18 15.94
CA PHE A 150 -1.10 -28.76 15.87
C PHE A 150 -1.15 -30.14 15.16
N GLY A 151 0.00 -30.63 14.68
CA GLY A 151 0.08 -31.84 13.84
C GLY A 151 -0.31 -31.62 12.37
N TRP A 152 0.18 -32.50 11.50
CA TRP A 152 0.06 -32.39 10.04
C TRP A 152 -1.37 -32.28 9.50
N PRO A 153 -2.35 -33.13 9.96
CA PRO A 153 -3.68 -33.06 9.37
C PRO A 153 -4.38 -31.72 9.66
N PHE A 154 -4.22 -31.20 10.87
CA PHE A 154 -4.77 -29.89 11.24
C PHE A 154 -4.09 -28.75 10.50
N ALA A 155 -2.75 -28.78 10.39
CA ALA A 155 -1.98 -27.76 9.70
C ALA A 155 -2.35 -27.63 8.23
N ILE A 156 -2.55 -28.75 7.54
CA ILE A 156 -3.02 -28.76 6.15
C ILE A 156 -4.42 -28.14 6.05
N GLY A 157 -5.36 -28.59 6.89
CA GLY A 157 -6.72 -28.07 6.90
C GLY A 157 -6.78 -26.56 7.19
N LEU A 158 -5.94 -26.09 8.12
CA LEU A 158 -5.83 -24.67 8.46
C LEU A 158 -5.31 -23.82 7.29
N VAL A 159 -4.24 -24.26 6.63
CA VAL A 159 -3.68 -23.55 5.46
C VAL A 159 -4.66 -23.56 4.28
N VAL A 160 -5.42 -24.64 4.09
CA VAL A 160 -6.51 -24.67 3.09
C VAL A 160 -7.59 -23.64 3.41
N GLN A 161 -8.00 -23.50 4.68
CA GLN A 161 -8.97 -22.48 5.06
C GLN A 161 -8.45 -21.05 4.87
N LEU A 162 -7.18 -20.79 5.21
CA LEU A 162 -6.52 -19.51 4.92
C LEU A 162 -6.48 -19.25 3.41
N PHE A 163 -6.17 -20.26 2.60
CA PHE A 163 -6.20 -20.15 1.15
C PHE A 163 -7.59 -19.78 0.62
N ILE A 164 -8.65 -20.40 1.12
CA ILE A 164 -10.04 -20.09 0.73
C ILE A 164 -10.40 -18.65 1.14
N HIS A 165 -9.99 -18.21 2.32
CA HIS A 165 -10.17 -16.84 2.78
C HIS A 165 -9.52 -15.84 1.78
N GLU A 166 -8.25 -16.03 1.45
CA GLU A 166 -7.54 -15.16 0.49
C GLU A 166 -8.14 -15.22 -0.93
N MET A 167 -8.65 -16.38 -1.33
CA MET A 167 -9.37 -16.52 -2.60
C MET A 167 -10.65 -15.69 -2.64
N GLY A 168 -11.32 -15.50 -1.50
CA GLY A 168 -12.46 -14.58 -1.38
C GLY A 168 -12.07 -13.15 -1.77
N HIS A 169 -10.99 -12.64 -1.20
CA HIS A 169 -10.44 -11.33 -1.56
C HIS A 169 -10.05 -11.26 -3.05
N ALA A 170 -9.29 -12.25 -3.52
CA ALA A 170 -8.82 -12.30 -4.90
C ALA A 170 -9.97 -12.35 -5.93
N LEU A 171 -11.06 -13.03 -5.60
CA LEU A 171 -12.25 -13.10 -6.44
C LEU A 171 -12.90 -11.71 -6.59
N VAL A 172 -13.15 -11.02 -5.48
CA VAL A 172 -13.77 -9.68 -5.52
C VAL A 172 -12.83 -8.66 -6.16
N MET A 173 -11.52 -8.74 -5.90
CA MET A 173 -10.54 -7.91 -6.61
C MET A 173 -10.64 -8.09 -8.13
N ARG A 174 -10.71 -9.35 -8.61
CA ARG A 174 -10.87 -9.64 -10.05
C ARG A 174 -12.17 -9.08 -10.62
N LEU A 175 -13.29 -9.25 -9.91
CA LEU A 175 -14.60 -8.72 -10.32
C LEU A 175 -14.59 -7.18 -10.42
N LYS A 176 -13.77 -6.52 -9.62
CA LYS A 176 -13.59 -5.05 -9.63
C LYS A 176 -12.48 -4.57 -10.57
N GLY A 177 -11.85 -5.47 -11.31
CA GLY A 177 -10.74 -5.12 -12.21
C GLY A 177 -9.44 -4.74 -11.47
N ILE A 178 -9.30 -5.06 -10.19
CA ILE A 178 -8.09 -4.82 -9.40
C ILE A 178 -7.10 -5.95 -9.66
N PRO A 179 -5.93 -5.67 -10.26
CA PRO A 179 -4.99 -6.71 -10.65
C PRO A 179 -4.31 -7.33 -9.42
N VAL A 180 -4.43 -8.65 -9.30
CA VAL A 180 -3.78 -9.47 -8.26
C VAL A 180 -2.37 -9.85 -8.72
N LYS A 181 -1.36 -9.66 -7.87
CA LYS A 181 0.03 -10.05 -8.13
C LYS A 181 0.31 -11.51 -7.72
N GLY A 182 -0.31 -11.97 -6.63
CA GLY A 182 -0.14 -13.32 -6.07
C GLY A 182 -0.62 -13.40 -4.64
N MET A 183 -0.38 -14.54 -3.99
CA MET A 183 -0.63 -14.77 -2.57
C MET A 183 0.66 -15.16 -1.88
N VAL A 184 0.82 -14.77 -0.63
CA VAL A 184 1.94 -15.14 0.23
C VAL A 184 1.39 -15.61 1.57
N PHE A 185 1.85 -16.77 2.02
CA PHE A 185 1.55 -17.29 3.34
C PHE A 185 2.70 -16.94 4.28
N VAL A 186 2.37 -16.41 5.45
CA VAL A 186 3.34 -16.06 6.48
C VAL A 186 3.05 -16.92 7.70
N PRO A 187 3.95 -17.85 8.07
CA PRO A 187 3.75 -18.72 9.20
C PRO A 187 3.40 -17.90 10.46
N LEU A 188 2.40 -18.34 11.21
CA LEU A 188 1.87 -17.71 12.44
C LEU A 188 1.12 -16.38 12.23
N PHE A 189 1.25 -15.72 11.07
CA PHE A 189 0.56 -14.46 10.75
C PHE A 189 -0.61 -14.62 9.76
N GLY A 190 -0.75 -15.81 9.14
CA GLY A 190 -1.81 -16.08 8.19
C GLY A 190 -1.35 -16.01 6.73
N ALA A 191 -2.16 -15.40 5.87
CA ALA A 191 -1.86 -15.23 4.45
C ALA A 191 -2.25 -13.82 4.00
N ALA A 192 -1.80 -13.41 2.82
CA ALA A 192 -2.17 -12.14 2.22
C ALA A 192 -2.17 -12.22 0.70
N VAL A 193 -3.22 -11.67 0.07
CA VAL A 193 -3.24 -11.37 -1.36
C VAL A 193 -2.49 -10.08 -1.63
N VAL A 194 -1.49 -10.15 -2.50
CA VAL A 194 -0.72 -9.00 -2.93
C VAL A 194 -1.39 -8.38 -4.15
N MET A 195 -1.89 -7.15 -4.01
CA MET A 195 -2.47 -6.38 -5.10
C MET A 195 -1.42 -5.49 -5.77
N ARG A 196 -1.61 -5.19 -7.08
CA ARG A 196 -0.73 -4.26 -7.81
C ARG A 196 -1.12 -2.80 -7.62
N GLN A 197 -2.40 -2.55 -7.39
CA GLN A 197 -2.98 -1.22 -7.22
C GLN A 197 -3.93 -1.24 -6.05
N MET A 198 -3.99 -0.14 -5.30
CA MET A 198 -4.97 0.04 -4.24
C MET A 198 -6.38 0.18 -4.86
N PRO A 199 -7.44 -0.20 -4.13
CA PRO A 199 -8.81 0.11 -4.52
C PRO A 199 -8.99 1.60 -4.76
N GLN A 200 -9.87 1.97 -5.71
CA GLN A 200 -10.08 3.38 -6.09
C GLN A 200 -10.85 4.19 -5.04
N ASN A 201 -11.61 3.54 -4.18
CA ASN A 201 -12.43 4.15 -3.14
C ASN A 201 -12.63 3.19 -1.95
N ALA A 202 -13.07 3.75 -0.82
CA ALA A 202 -13.28 2.99 0.42
C ALA A 202 -14.39 1.95 0.30
N ARG A 203 -15.38 2.13 -0.58
CA ARG A 203 -16.40 1.12 -0.86
C ARG A 203 -15.77 -0.13 -1.44
N ASP A 204 -14.94 0.00 -2.49
CA ASP A 204 -14.27 -1.14 -3.12
C ASP A 204 -13.30 -1.81 -2.15
N GLU A 205 -12.58 -1.02 -1.33
CA GLU A 205 -11.73 -1.55 -0.28
C GLU A 205 -12.53 -2.39 0.74
N ALA A 206 -13.72 -1.94 1.14
CA ALA A 206 -14.59 -2.63 2.08
C ALA A 206 -15.19 -3.92 1.49
N GLU A 207 -15.67 -3.89 0.24
CA GLU A 207 -16.21 -5.05 -0.44
C GLU A 207 -15.15 -6.13 -0.65
N VAL A 208 -13.92 -5.74 -1.00
CA VAL A 208 -12.76 -6.66 -1.01
C VAL A 208 -12.49 -7.18 0.40
N GLY A 209 -12.44 -6.30 1.41
CA GLY A 209 -12.13 -6.66 2.78
C GLY A 209 -13.08 -7.69 3.38
N ILE A 210 -14.41 -7.58 3.14
CA ILE A 210 -15.39 -8.51 3.72
C ILE A 210 -15.44 -9.87 2.99
N ALA A 211 -14.96 -9.94 1.75
CA ALA A 211 -15.04 -11.13 0.91
C ALA A 211 -14.23 -12.31 1.46
N GLY A 212 -13.06 -12.06 2.05
CA GLY A 212 -12.26 -13.08 2.71
C GLY A 212 -12.97 -13.74 3.86
N PRO A 213 -13.42 -12.97 4.88
CA PRO A 213 -14.19 -13.52 5.99
C PRO A 213 -15.48 -14.26 5.58
N ILE A 214 -16.17 -13.85 4.51
CA ILE A 214 -17.32 -14.57 3.97
C ILE A 214 -16.88 -15.93 3.41
N ALA A 215 -15.85 -15.97 2.56
CA ALA A 215 -15.34 -17.21 1.99
C ALA A 215 -14.81 -18.16 3.08
N GLY A 216 -14.11 -17.62 4.07
CA GLY A 216 -13.62 -18.37 5.21
C GLY A 216 -14.74 -18.89 6.11
N ALA A 217 -15.83 -18.12 6.31
CA ALA A 217 -17.01 -18.58 7.03
C ALA A 217 -17.67 -19.77 6.34
N ILE A 218 -17.75 -19.74 5.00
CA ILE A 218 -18.27 -20.87 4.21
C ILE A 218 -17.37 -22.11 4.39
N ALA A 219 -16.03 -21.95 4.29
CA ALA A 219 -15.11 -23.06 4.49
C ALA A 219 -15.20 -23.67 5.90
N ALA A 220 -15.29 -22.82 6.94
CA ALA A 220 -15.49 -23.27 8.33
C ALA A 220 -16.83 -23.98 8.52
N SER A 221 -17.91 -23.50 7.86
CA SER A 221 -19.22 -24.14 7.87
C SER A 221 -19.18 -25.53 7.23
N VAL A 222 -18.43 -25.71 6.14
CA VAL A 222 -18.22 -27.04 5.54
C VAL A 222 -17.53 -27.98 6.53
N CYS A 223 -16.48 -27.51 7.23
CA CYS A 223 -15.84 -28.30 8.28
C CYS A 223 -16.82 -28.65 9.41
N LEU A 224 -17.69 -27.74 9.81
CA LEU A 224 -18.72 -27.99 10.82
C LEU A 224 -19.72 -29.06 10.35
N LEU A 225 -20.17 -29.02 9.11
CA LEU A 225 -21.03 -30.02 8.53
C LEU A 225 -20.35 -31.41 8.48
N LEU A 226 -19.07 -31.45 8.15
CA LEU A 226 -18.29 -32.69 8.17
C LEU A 226 -18.13 -33.26 9.59
N ALA A 227 -18.00 -32.38 10.61
CA ALA A 227 -17.92 -32.79 12.00
C ALA A 227 -19.18 -33.51 12.50
N HIS A 228 -20.36 -33.25 11.88
CA HIS A 228 -21.65 -33.87 12.25
C HIS A 228 -21.90 -35.19 11.49
N GLN A 229 -20.99 -35.64 10.64
CA GLN A 229 -21.17 -36.94 9.98
C GLN A 229 -20.90 -38.09 10.95
N ALA A 230 -21.57 -39.24 10.75
CA ALA A 230 -21.33 -40.44 11.54
C ALA A 230 -19.84 -40.86 11.44
N ASN A 231 -19.22 -41.13 12.57
CA ASN A 231 -17.79 -41.48 12.69
C ASN A 231 -16.83 -40.38 12.18
N ALA A 232 -17.23 -39.10 12.23
CA ALA A 232 -16.37 -38.01 11.83
C ALA A 232 -15.12 -37.91 12.74
N SER A 233 -13.98 -37.58 12.13
CA SER A 233 -12.78 -37.28 12.90
C SER A 233 -12.94 -36.00 13.71
N PRO A 234 -12.51 -35.94 14.99
CA PRO A 234 -12.52 -34.73 15.82
C PRO A 234 -11.84 -33.52 15.19
N ILE A 235 -10.97 -33.75 14.21
CA ILE A 235 -10.26 -32.70 13.49
C ILE A 235 -11.22 -31.71 12.79
N TRP A 236 -12.37 -32.19 12.30
CA TRP A 236 -13.34 -31.35 11.60
C TRP A 236 -13.96 -30.31 12.51
N ALA A 237 -14.31 -30.67 13.76
CA ALA A 237 -14.82 -29.73 14.74
C ALA A 237 -13.75 -28.70 15.14
N SER A 238 -12.50 -29.14 15.29
CA SER A 238 -11.37 -28.25 15.57
C SER A 238 -11.10 -27.29 14.42
N LEU A 239 -11.09 -27.77 13.17
CA LEU A 239 -10.95 -26.92 11.99
C LEU A 239 -12.10 -25.94 11.84
N ALA A 240 -13.33 -26.37 12.10
CA ALA A 240 -14.48 -25.46 12.09
C ALA A 240 -14.33 -24.35 13.11
N TYR A 241 -13.99 -24.69 14.36
CA TYR A 241 -13.78 -23.72 15.44
C TYR A 241 -12.71 -22.69 15.09
N PHE A 242 -11.53 -23.17 14.70
CA PHE A 242 -10.42 -22.28 14.32
C PHE A 242 -10.72 -21.48 13.04
N GLY A 243 -11.43 -22.06 12.09
CA GLY A 243 -11.86 -21.36 10.90
C GLY A 243 -12.78 -20.19 11.22
N PHE A 244 -13.81 -20.40 12.02
CA PHE A 244 -14.69 -19.32 12.48
C PHE A 244 -13.91 -18.28 13.30
N PHE A 245 -13.04 -18.72 14.21
CA PHE A 245 -12.23 -17.85 15.05
C PHE A 245 -11.31 -16.94 14.23
N ILE A 246 -10.57 -17.49 13.25
CA ILE A 246 -9.64 -16.69 12.42
C ILE A 246 -10.42 -15.65 11.59
N ASN A 247 -11.56 -16.02 11.03
CA ASN A 247 -12.38 -15.09 10.27
C ASN A 247 -13.01 -14.02 11.17
N LEU A 248 -13.41 -14.34 12.40
CA LEU A 248 -13.86 -13.38 13.39
C LEU A 248 -12.73 -12.45 13.83
N PHE A 249 -11.51 -12.98 14.00
CA PHE A 249 -10.33 -12.20 14.31
C PHE A 249 -9.98 -11.21 13.18
N ASN A 250 -10.15 -11.61 11.91
CA ASN A 250 -9.99 -10.71 10.78
C ASN A 250 -11.04 -9.59 10.71
N LEU A 251 -12.18 -9.73 11.42
CA LEU A 251 -13.16 -8.66 11.57
C LEU A 251 -12.82 -7.65 12.70
N VAL A 252 -11.68 -7.76 13.37
CA VAL A 252 -11.26 -6.76 14.37
C VAL A 252 -11.22 -5.37 13.70
N PRO A 253 -11.77 -4.30 14.36
CA PRO A 253 -11.98 -2.98 13.76
C PRO A 253 -10.71 -2.14 13.61
N ILE A 254 -9.63 -2.75 13.16
CA ILE A 254 -8.30 -2.15 13.06
C ILE A 254 -7.63 -2.61 11.76
N VAL A 255 -6.97 -1.70 11.07
CA VAL A 255 -6.04 -2.05 10.00
C VAL A 255 -4.74 -2.58 10.65
N PRO A 256 -4.18 -3.70 10.19
CA PRO A 256 -4.31 -4.29 8.84
C PRO A 256 -5.44 -5.31 8.63
N PHE A 257 -6.26 -5.60 9.64
CA PHE A 257 -7.35 -6.58 9.51
C PHE A 257 -8.45 -6.12 8.55
N ASP A 258 -9.19 -7.07 8.00
CA ASP A 258 -10.26 -6.81 7.04
C ASP A 258 -11.40 -5.99 7.64
N GLY A 259 -11.74 -6.23 8.90
CA GLY A 259 -12.74 -5.45 9.64
C GLY A 259 -12.40 -3.96 9.69
N GLY A 260 -11.13 -3.62 9.84
CA GLY A 260 -10.67 -2.24 9.81
C GLY A 260 -10.93 -1.56 8.46
N ARG A 261 -10.80 -2.29 7.35
CA ARG A 261 -11.09 -1.79 6.00
C ARG A 261 -12.60 -1.61 5.79
N VAL A 262 -13.40 -2.58 6.22
CA VAL A 262 -14.87 -2.53 6.09
C VAL A 262 -15.45 -1.38 6.90
N LEU A 263 -15.08 -1.28 8.18
CA LEU A 263 -15.60 -0.27 9.08
C LEU A 263 -15.13 1.14 8.74
N ALA A 264 -13.96 1.29 8.11
CA ALA A 264 -13.47 2.58 7.61
C ALA A 264 -14.37 3.19 6.54
N ALA A 265 -15.03 2.37 5.73
CA ALA A 265 -16.01 2.83 4.74
C ALA A 265 -17.33 3.26 5.40
N ILE A 266 -17.62 2.81 6.61
CA ILE A 266 -18.79 3.20 7.41
C ILE A 266 -18.48 4.48 8.17
N ASP A 267 -17.49 4.43 9.07
CA ASP A 267 -16.97 5.59 9.80
C ASP A 267 -15.49 5.36 10.20
N ARG A 268 -14.61 6.25 9.77
CA ARG A 268 -13.17 6.18 10.06
C ARG A 268 -12.83 6.28 11.55
N ARG A 269 -13.73 6.86 12.36
CA ARG A 269 -13.53 6.98 13.82
C ARG A 269 -13.43 5.62 14.49
N VAL A 270 -13.95 4.55 13.87
CA VAL A 270 -13.85 3.18 14.36
C VAL A 270 -12.39 2.72 14.52
N TRP A 271 -11.46 3.20 13.69
CA TRP A 271 -10.04 2.88 13.87
C TRP A 271 -9.48 3.35 15.22
N VAL A 272 -9.90 4.55 15.67
CA VAL A 272 -9.48 5.08 16.97
C VAL A 272 -10.06 4.23 18.09
N LEU A 273 -11.35 3.87 17.98
CA LEU A 273 -12.00 3.00 18.99
C LEU A 273 -11.33 1.62 19.05
N GLY A 274 -11.02 1.03 17.89
CA GLY A 274 -10.31 -0.24 17.82
C GLY A 274 -8.89 -0.16 18.42
N PHE A 275 -8.15 0.90 18.12
CA PHE A 275 -6.82 1.14 18.71
C PHE A 275 -6.88 1.29 20.23
N LEU A 276 -7.84 2.09 20.73
CA LEU A 276 -8.07 2.25 22.17
C LEU A 276 -8.47 0.93 22.83
N GLY A 277 -9.25 0.09 22.14
CA GLY A 277 -9.62 -1.25 22.61
C GLY A 277 -8.41 -2.16 22.79
N LEU A 278 -7.48 -2.18 21.83
CA LEU A 278 -6.23 -2.94 21.96
C LEU A 278 -5.36 -2.42 23.09
N LEU A 279 -5.24 -1.10 23.24
CA LEU A 279 -4.50 -0.50 24.34
C LEU A 279 -5.11 -0.88 25.69
N ALA A 280 -6.42 -0.82 25.81
CA ALA A 280 -7.13 -1.20 27.03
C ALA A 280 -6.91 -2.67 27.36
N LEU A 281 -6.92 -3.55 26.35
CA LEU A 281 -6.66 -4.98 26.53
C LEU A 281 -5.22 -5.25 27.00
N GLU A 282 -4.21 -4.61 26.39
CA GLU A 282 -2.82 -4.75 26.80
C GLU A 282 -2.59 -4.25 28.23
N ILE A 283 -3.18 -3.08 28.58
CA ILE A 283 -3.12 -2.54 29.93
C ILE A 283 -3.78 -3.51 30.92
N TRP A 284 -4.91 -4.10 30.54
CA TRP A 284 -5.60 -5.08 31.38
C TRP A 284 -4.75 -6.32 31.60
N GLU A 285 -4.13 -6.90 30.55
CA GLU A 285 -3.20 -8.03 30.67
C GLU A 285 -2.01 -7.68 31.57
N TRP A 286 -1.41 -6.50 31.37
CA TRP A 286 -0.27 -6.04 32.15
C TRP A 286 -0.59 -5.89 33.65
N VAL A 287 -1.76 -5.32 33.98
CA VAL A 287 -2.23 -5.19 35.38
C VAL A 287 -2.43 -6.56 36.04
N HIS A 288 -2.79 -7.59 35.25
CA HIS A 288 -2.92 -8.97 35.76
C HIS A 288 -1.63 -9.78 35.67
N GLY A 289 -0.47 -9.13 35.47
CA GLY A 289 0.84 -9.75 35.43
C GLY A 289 1.11 -10.56 34.16
N GLN A 290 0.32 -10.34 33.11
CA GLN A 290 0.51 -10.95 31.81
C GLN A 290 1.08 -9.91 30.83
N PHE A 291 1.84 -10.36 29.84
CA PHE A 291 2.38 -9.51 28.80
C PHE A 291 2.29 -10.26 27.47
N SER A 292 1.64 -9.65 26.48
CA SER A 292 1.49 -10.24 25.16
C SER A 292 2.36 -9.52 24.13
N PRO A 293 3.52 -10.04 23.73
CA PRO A 293 4.34 -9.44 22.67
C PRO A 293 3.59 -9.31 21.36
N TRP A 294 2.65 -10.22 21.09
CA TRP A 294 1.82 -10.20 19.87
C TRP A 294 0.82 -9.05 19.88
N LEU A 295 0.19 -8.80 21.03
CA LEU A 295 -0.76 -7.69 21.16
C LEU A 295 -0.03 -6.35 21.02
N LEU A 296 1.17 -6.22 21.61
CA LEU A 296 2.03 -5.05 21.45
C LEU A 296 2.40 -4.83 19.96
N LEU A 297 2.74 -5.90 19.24
CA LEU A 297 3.02 -5.81 17.80
C LEU A 297 1.80 -5.27 17.03
N PHE A 298 0.59 -5.77 17.32
CA PHE A 298 -0.63 -5.28 16.68
C PHE A 298 -0.93 -3.82 17.04
N ILE A 299 -0.65 -3.39 18.28
CA ILE A 299 -0.77 -1.99 18.71
C ILE A 299 0.18 -1.10 17.88
N VAL A 300 1.44 -1.49 17.72
CA VAL A 300 2.42 -0.74 16.92
C VAL A 300 1.99 -0.67 15.46
N LEU A 301 1.55 -1.78 14.87
CA LEU A 301 1.04 -1.80 13.49
C LEU A 301 -0.19 -0.92 13.34
N ALA A 302 -1.13 -0.99 14.27
CA ALA A 302 -2.34 -0.16 14.27
C ALA A 302 -2.01 1.33 14.40
N ALA A 303 -1.06 1.69 15.29
CA ALA A 303 -0.61 3.08 15.45
C ALA A 303 -0.01 3.64 14.17
N THR A 304 0.92 2.90 13.53
CA THR A 304 1.54 3.33 12.27
C THR A 304 0.52 3.51 11.15
N GLN A 305 -0.45 2.60 11.04
CA GLN A 305 -1.53 2.68 10.06
C GLN A 305 -2.47 3.85 10.34
N LEU A 306 -2.85 4.07 11.61
CA LEU A 306 -3.71 5.18 12.01
C LEU A 306 -3.06 6.53 11.66
N LEU A 307 -1.77 6.71 11.96
CA LEU A 307 -1.01 7.91 11.64
C LEU A 307 -0.89 8.15 10.13
N SER A 308 -0.56 7.10 9.38
CA SER A 308 -0.42 7.16 7.92
C SER A 308 -1.75 7.52 7.25
N ARG A 309 -2.83 6.85 7.62
CA ARG A 309 -4.16 7.07 7.01
C ARG A 309 -4.78 8.41 7.43
N ASN A 310 -4.54 8.90 8.65
CA ASN A 310 -5.00 10.23 9.07
C ASN A 310 -4.37 11.33 8.21
N LYS A 311 -3.08 11.23 7.89
CA LYS A 311 -2.42 12.17 6.97
C LYS A 311 -3.04 12.12 5.57
N ALA A 312 -3.24 10.92 5.03
CA ALA A 312 -3.84 10.73 3.71
C ALA A 312 -5.27 11.28 3.63
N THR A 313 -6.08 11.11 4.69
CA THR A 313 -7.48 11.59 4.71
C THR A 313 -7.64 13.09 4.92
N ALA A 314 -6.57 13.82 5.26
CA ALA A 314 -6.59 15.27 5.35
C ALA A 314 -6.64 15.96 3.99
N THR A 315 -6.22 15.28 2.92
CA THR A 315 -6.23 15.80 1.54
C THR A 315 -7.62 15.76 0.90
N PRO A 316 -7.90 16.58 -0.12
CA PRO A 316 -9.16 16.52 -0.88
C PRO A 316 -9.41 15.13 -1.49
N GLU A 317 -8.38 14.50 -2.05
CA GLU A 317 -8.43 13.16 -2.65
C GLU A 317 -8.78 12.10 -1.59
N GLY A 318 -8.18 12.21 -0.40
CA GLY A 318 -8.49 11.31 0.71
C GLY A 318 -9.92 11.47 1.23
N LYS A 319 -10.47 12.69 1.21
CA LYS A 319 -11.89 12.91 1.55
C LYS A 319 -12.81 12.27 0.50
N ALA A 320 -12.49 12.45 -0.80
CA ALA A 320 -13.24 11.84 -1.90
C ALA A 320 -13.16 10.29 -1.85
N TYR A 321 -12.01 9.73 -1.47
CA TYR A 321 -11.84 8.29 -1.31
C TYR A 321 -12.84 7.68 -0.31
N TYR A 322 -13.11 8.37 0.81
CA TYR A 322 -14.02 7.92 1.86
C TYR A 322 -15.45 8.46 1.71
N ASP A 323 -15.80 9.06 0.58
CA ASP A 323 -17.17 9.48 0.30
C ASP A 323 -18.01 8.27 -0.14
N VAL A 324 -18.61 7.61 0.84
CA VAL A 324 -19.44 6.43 0.65
C VAL A 324 -20.91 6.80 0.89
N PRO A 325 -21.84 6.48 -0.04
CA PRO A 325 -23.27 6.75 0.15
C PRO A 325 -23.84 6.10 1.41
N VAL A 326 -24.77 6.78 2.08
CA VAL A 326 -25.36 6.32 3.36
C VAL A 326 -25.98 4.92 3.24
N ALA A 327 -26.71 4.65 2.16
CA ALA A 327 -27.31 3.33 1.92
C ALA A 327 -26.23 2.22 1.90
N MET A 328 -25.07 2.49 1.27
CA MET A 328 -23.98 1.52 1.24
C MET A 328 -23.32 1.34 2.61
N ARG A 329 -23.17 2.41 3.40
CA ARG A 329 -22.67 2.31 4.78
C ARG A 329 -23.58 1.43 5.64
N ILE A 330 -24.91 1.57 5.51
CA ILE A 330 -25.88 0.75 6.21
C ILE A 330 -25.77 -0.71 5.76
N SER A 331 -25.70 -0.97 4.45
CA SER A 331 -25.56 -2.33 3.91
C SER A 331 -24.28 -3.01 4.38
N LEU A 332 -23.15 -2.30 4.36
CA LEU A 332 -21.86 -2.80 4.87
C LEU A 332 -21.93 -3.06 6.38
N GLY A 333 -22.61 -2.20 7.15
CA GLY A 333 -22.82 -2.40 8.58
C GLY A 333 -23.62 -3.65 8.88
N VAL A 334 -24.77 -3.83 8.22
CA VAL A 334 -25.60 -5.03 8.37
C VAL A 334 -24.85 -6.29 8.00
N LEU A 335 -24.10 -6.26 6.88
CA LEU A 335 -23.30 -7.39 6.44
C LEU A 335 -22.17 -7.71 7.43
N TYR A 336 -21.46 -6.71 7.91
CA TYR A 336 -20.36 -6.87 8.85
C TYR A 336 -20.83 -7.46 10.19
N PHE A 337 -21.84 -6.86 10.83
CA PHE A 337 -22.34 -7.34 12.12
C PHE A 337 -23.09 -8.67 11.97
N GLY A 338 -23.81 -8.87 10.86
CA GLY A 338 -24.43 -10.14 10.53
C GLY A 338 -23.42 -11.27 10.37
N LEU A 339 -22.33 -11.01 9.64
CA LEU A 339 -21.23 -11.97 9.48
C LEU A 339 -20.55 -12.25 10.83
N ALA A 340 -20.26 -11.23 11.62
CA ALA A 340 -19.69 -11.41 12.96
C ALA A 340 -20.57 -12.31 13.84
N ALA A 341 -21.88 -12.09 13.83
CA ALA A 341 -22.83 -12.93 14.58
C ALA A 341 -22.83 -14.39 14.07
N VAL A 342 -22.80 -14.61 12.76
CA VAL A 342 -22.69 -15.96 12.16
C VAL A 342 -21.38 -16.65 12.57
N LEU A 343 -20.26 -15.92 12.57
CA LEU A 343 -18.95 -16.47 12.97
C LEU A 343 -18.94 -16.86 14.46
N VAL A 344 -19.51 -16.02 15.34
CA VAL A 344 -19.63 -16.33 16.78
C VAL A 344 -20.52 -17.54 17.00
N LEU A 345 -21.67 -17.59 16.33
CA LEU A 345 -22.57 -18.74 16.40
C LEU A 345 -21.90 -20.02 15.90
N GLY A 346 -21.24 -19.96 14.74
CA GLY A 346 -20.50 -21.10 14.18
C GLY A 346 -19.39 -21.59 15.10
N MET A 347 -18.64 -20.66 15.72
CA MET A 347 -17.62 -21.00 16.71
C MET A 347 -18.20 -21.69 17.96
N THR A 348 -19.35 -21.23 18.46
CA THR A 348 -20.02 -21.85 19.62
C THR A 348 -20.54 -23.24 19.30
N LEU A 349 -21.14 -23.45 18.13
CA LEU A 349 -21.59 -24.75 17.64
C LEU A 349 -20.45 -25.73 17.45
N ALA A 350 -19.33 -25.26 16.84
CA ALA A 350 -18.12 -26.08 16.65
C ALA A 350 -17.52 -26.51 18.00
N ARG A 351 -17.49 -25.60 19.00
CA ARG A 351 -17.05 -25.92 20.36
C ARG A 351 -17.93 -26.98 21.01
N GLY A 352 -19.26 -26.89 20.86
CA GLY A 352 -20.20 -27.91 21.33
C GLY A 352 -19.87 -29.29 20.76
N SER A 353 -19.54 -29.35 19.45
CA SER A 353 -19.20 -30.61 18.78
C SER A 353 -17.88 -31.22 19.27
N MET A 354 -16.93 -30.41 19.78
CA MET A 354 -15.68 -30.91 20.38
C MET A 354 -15.89 -31.57 21.75
N LEU A 355 -16.93 -31.16 22.48
CA LEU A 355 -17.20 -31.66 23.84
C LEU A 355 -18.01 -32.97 23.86
N VAL A 356 -18.61 -33.35 22.72
CA VAL A 356 -19.46 -34.54 22.58
C VAL A 356 -18.65 -35.75 22.08
N ILE A 357 -17.41 -35.54 21.61
CA ILE A 357 -16.48 -36.56 21.16
C ILE A 357 -15.52 -36.91 22.28
#